data_b7f87d529ce1aa93fd44145ddc97c88c
#
_entry.id   b7f87d529ce1aa93fd44145ddc97c88c
#
_cell.length_a   1.000
_cell.length_b   1.000
_cell.length_c   1.000
_cell.angle_alpha   90.00
_cell.angle_beta   90.00
_cell.angle_gamma   90.00
#
_symmetry.space_group_name_H-M   'P 1'
#
loop_
_entity.id
_entity.type
_entity.pdbx_description
1 polymer ?
#
loop_
_entity_poly.entity_id
_entity_poly.type
_entity_poly.pdbx_seq_one_letter_code
_entity_poly.pdbx_strand_id
1 'polypeptide(L)'
;MKHKIEVFTICLDEQRYYDAHEALEEAWFPRRFENSDEVKLLKGFINAAVSFELHKKGRKQQSKKVWMNYLKYRQLLFKVNSSYKNEYNTLSRYIEKINQTLG
;
A
#
# COMPACT_ATOMS: atom_id res chain seq x y z
N MET A 1 -8.55 -4.13 11.47
CA MET A 1 -7.90 -3.40 10.35
C MET A 1 -6.98 -2.28 10.81
N LYS A 2 -7.39 -1.50 11.81
CA LYS A 2 -6.56 -0.40 12.30
C LYS A 2 -5.17 -0.85 12.73
N HIS A 3 -5.08 -1.96 13.46
CA HIS A 3 -3.80 -2.53 13.88
C HIS A 3 -2.90 -2.89 12.69
N LYS A 4 -3.48 -3.45 11.64
CA LYS A 4 -2.72 -3.82 10.44
C LYS A 4 -2.17 -2.59 9.72
N ILE A 5 -2.94 -1.51 9.69
CA ILE A 5 -2.49 -0.24 9.11
C ILE A 5 -1.32 0.33 9.92
N GLU A 6 -1.41 0.27 11.25
CA GLU A 6 -0.33 0.74 12.13
C GLU A 6 0.94 -0.07 11.91
N VAL A 7 0.85 -1.40 11.87
CA VAL A 7 2.01 -2.27 11.62
C VAL A 7 2.61 -1.97 10.25
N PHE A 8 1.76 -1.81 9.24
CA PHE A 8 2.21 -1.47 7.89
C PHE A 8 3.01 -0.15 7.89
N THR A 9 2.48 0.87 8.55
CA THR A 9 3.12 2.18 8.62
C THR A 9 4.48 2.10 9.33
N ILE A 10 4.54 1.38 10.45
CA ILE A 10 5.79 1.21 11.20
C ILE A 10 6.83 0.50 10.33
N CYS A 11 6.43 -0.56 9.64
CA CYS A 11 7.34 -1.29 8.76
C CYS A 11 7.85 -0.42 7.61
N LEU A 12 6.99 0.42 7.04
CA LEU A 12 7.42 1.37 6.00
C LEU A 12 8.43 2.36 6.56
N ASP A 13 8.19 2.88 7.75
CA ASP A 13 9.07 3.86 8.39
C ASP A 13 10.45 3.27 8.67
N GLU A 14 10.49 1.99 9.02
CA GLU A 14 11.73 1.27 9.28
C GLU A 14 12.36 0.67 8.02
N GLN A 15 11.79 0.96 6.86
CA GLN A 15 12.26 0.43 5.57
C GLN A 15 12.19 -1.11 5.48
N ARG A 16 11.33 -1.71 6.28
CA ARG A 16 11.05 -3.15 6.21
C ARG A 16 9.87 -3.37 5.26
N TYR A 17 10.10 -3.16 3.98
CA TYR A 17 9.04 -3.13 2.97
C TYR A 17 8.41 -4.51 2.75
N TYR A 18 9.19 -5.57 2.84
CA TYR A 18 8.64 -6.92 2.74
C TYR A 18 7.69 -7.20 3.89
N ASP A 19 8.08 -6.85 5.12
CA ASP A 19 7.23 -7.04 6.29
C ASP A 19 5.96 -6.19 6.22
N ALA A 20 6.06 -4.98 5.68
CA ALA A 20 4.89 -4.14 5.44
C ALA A 20 3.90 -4.83 4.49
N HIS A 21 4.40 -5.32 3.36
CA HIS A 21 3.61 -6.06 2.39
C HIS A 21 2.89 -7.25 3.06
N GLU A 22 3.63 -8.05 3.83
CA GLU A 22 3.06 -9.22 4.51
C GLU A 22 1.95 -8.83 5.49
N ALA A 23 2.13 -7.75 6.24
CA ALA A 23 1.15 -7.33 7.25
C ALA A 23 -0.21 -7.02 6.61
N LEU A 24 -0.23 -6.27 5.50
CA LEU A 24 -1.48 -5.97 4.81
C LEU A 24 -2.01 -7.15 4.02
N GLU A 25 -1.15 -8.01 3.49
CA GLU A 25 -1.58 -9.19 2.77
C GLU A 25 -2.37 -10.13 3.66
N GLU A 26 -2.02 -10.24 4.92
CA GLU A 26 -2.78 -11.05 5.88
C GLU A 26 -4.23 -10.56 6.00
N ALA A 27 -4.46 -9.25 5.92
CA ALA A 27 -5.80 -8.68 5.97
C ALA A 27 -6.51 -8.79 4.62
N TRP A 28 -5.77 -8.68 3.53
CA TRP A 28 -6.31 -8.68 2.18
C TRP A 28 -6.64 -10.08 1.66
N PHE A 29 -5.78 -11.04 1.92
CA PHE A 29 -5.87 -12.38 1.30
C PHE A 29 -7.22 -13.07 1.54
N PRO A 30 -7.78 -13.10 2.77
CA PRO A 30 -9.09 -13.73 2.98
C PRO A 30 -10.22 -13.06 2.22
N ARG A 31 -10.06 -11.77 1.88
CA ARG A 31 -11.08 -10.96 1.22
C ARG A 31 -10.81 -10.74 -0.27
N ARG A 32 -9.80 -11.39 -0.83
CA ARG A 32 -9.28 -11.07 -2.18
C ARG A 32 -10.30 -11.24 -3.30
N PHE A 33 -11.33 -12.05 -3.10
CA PHE A 33 -12.37 -12.27 -4.10
C PHE A 33 -13.58 -11.35 -3.93
N GLU A 34 -13.60 -10.52 -2.88
CA GLU A 34 -14.67 -9.52 -2.72
C GLU A 34 -14.52 -8.43 -3.78
N ASN A 35 -15.63 -8.05 -4.36
CA ASN A 35 -15.64 -6.95 -5.34
C ASN A 35 -15.96 -5.63 -4.60
N SER A 36 -15.08 -5.20 -3.72
CA SER A 36 -15.25 -3.96 -2.96
C SER A 36 -14.09 -3.01 -3.23
N ASP A 37 -14.38 -1.71 -3.15
CA ASP A 37 -13.35 -0.69 -3.32
C ASP A 37 -12.29 -0.78 -2.23
N GLU A 38 -12.67 -1.14 -1.01
CA GLU A 38 -11.73 -1.27 0.09
C GLU A 38 -10.70 -2.36 -0.19
N VAL A 39 -11.12 -3.52 -0.68
CA VAL A 39 -10.23 -4.65 -0.98
C VAL A 39 -9.25 -4.26 -2.09
N LYS A 40 -9.73 -3.59 -3.12
CA LYS A 40 -8.89 -3.10 -4.22
C LYS A 40 -7.88 -2.07 -3.73
N LEU A 41 -8.32 -1.17 -2.84
CA LEU A 41 -7.45 -0.15 -2.27
C LEU A 41 -6.34 -0.79 -1.42
N LEU A 42 -6.68 -1.80 -0.62
CA LEU A 42 -5.69 -2.54 0.16
C LEU A 42 -4.65 -3.17 -0.75
N LYS A 43 -5.07 -3.72 -1.88
CA LYS A 43 -4.15 -4.26 -2.87
C LYS A 43 -3.21 -3.18 -3.40
N GLY A 44 -3.73 -1.98 -3.61
CA GLY A 44 -2.92 -0.83 -4.01
C GLY A 44 -1.83 -0.53 -3.00
N PHE A 45 -2.16 -0.48 -1.72
CA PHE A 45 -1.17 -0.24 -0.67
C PHE A 45 -0.12 -1.35 -0.62
N ILE A 46 -0.52 -2.60 -0.78
CA ILE A 46 0.41 -3.73 -0.87
C ILE A 46 1.37 -3.53 -2.03
N ASN A 47 0.86 -3.13 -3.19
CA ASN A 47 1.70 -2.85 -4.36
C ASN A 47 2.69 -1.70 -4.10
N ALA A 48 2.30 -0.68 -3.34
CA ALA A 48 3.21 0.40 -2.98
C ALA A 48 4.41 -0.15 -2.20
N ALA A 49 4.16 -1.00 -1.20
CA ALA A 49 5.23 -1.62 -0.42
C ALA A 49 6.13 -2.50 -1.29
N VAL A 50 5.54 -3.28 -2.21
CA VAL A 50 6.31 -4.10 -3.16
C VAL A 50 7.17 -3.23 -4.05
N SER A 51 6.64 -2.10 -4.51
CA SER A 51 7.40 -1.13 -5.31
C SER A 51 8.64 -0.64 -4.56
N PHE A 52 8.48 -0.29 -3.28
CA PHE A 52 9.61 0.17 -2.47
C PHE A 52 10.64 -0.94 -2.25
N GLU A 53 10.20 -2.17 -2.04
CA GLU A 53 11.07 -3.33 -1.92
C GLU A 53 11.91 -3.53 -3.19
N LEU A 54 11.28 -3.46 -4.35
CA LEU A 54 11.96 -3.59 -5.62
C LEU A 54 12.98 -2.48 -5.85
N HIS A 55 12.61 -1.25 -5.48
CA HIS A 55 13.51 -0.11 -5.58
C HIS A 55 14.76 -0.32 -4.71
N LYS A 56 14.55 -0.79 -3.48
CA LYS A 56 15.65 -1.07 -2.54
C LYS A 56 16.60 -2.13 -3.07
N LYS A 57 16.07 -3.10 -3.83
CA LYS A 57 16.87 -4.16 -4.46
C LYS A 57 17.52 -3.71 -5.77
N GLY A 58 17.35 -2.48 -6.18
CA GLY A 58 17.92 -1.96 -7.42
C GLY A 58 17.12 -2.29 -8.68
N ARG A 59 15.93 -2.87 -8.52
CA ARG A 59 15.06 -3.24 -9.65
C ARG A 59 14.13 -2.08 -9.99
N LYS A 60 14.70 -0.99 -10.48
CA LYS A 60 13.97 0.27 -10.66
C LYS A 60 12.84 0.20 -11.68
N GLN A 61 13.03 -0.54 -12.78
CA GLN A 61 11.99 -0.67 -13.79
C GLN A 61 10.78 -1.42 -13.27
N GLN A 62 10.99 -2.56 -12.60
CA GLN A 62 9.90 -3.30 -11.98
C GLN A 62 9.21 -2.48 -10.89
N SER A 63 10.00 -1.74 -10.10
CA SER A 63 9.45 -0.84 -9.08
C SER A 63 8.46 0.14 -9.69
N LYS A 64 8.81 0.78 -10.79
CA LYS A 64 7.94 1.74 -11.47
C LYS A 64 6.66 1.09 -11.98
N LYS A 65 6.74 -0.12 -12.53
CA LYS A 65 5.56 -0.85 -12.99
C LYS A 65 4.60 -1.15 -11.85
N VAL A 66 5.14 -1.61 -10.72
CA VAL A 66 4.31 -1.94 -9.57
C VAL A 66 3.72 -0.67 -8.94
N TRP A 67 4.49 0.42 -8.92
CA TRP A 67 3.99 1.72 -8.46
C TRP A 67 2.77 2.18 -9.28
N MET A 68 2.74 1.92 -10.56
CA MET A 68 1.59 2.25 -11.40
C MET A 68 0.33 1.52 -10.94
N ASN A 69 0.45 0.30 -10.41
CA ASN A 69 -0.69 -0.40 -9.84
C ASN A 69 -1.23 0.33 -8.61
N TYR A 70 -0.34 0.84 -7.76
CA TYR A 70 -0.77 1.66 -6.62
C TYR A 70 -1.54 2.89 -7.12
N LEU A 71 -1.02 3.61 -8.09
CA LEU A 71 -1.68 4.80 -8.63
C LEU A 71 -3.05 4.47 -9.21
N LYS A 72 -3.18 3.32 -9.85
CA LYS A 72 -4.47 2.85 -10.39
C LYS A 72 -5.51 2.69 -9.28
N TYR A 73 -5.13 2.02 -8.17
CA TYR A 73 -6.05 1.75 -7.08
C TYR A 73 -6.25 2.94 -6.14
N ARG A 74 -5.29 3.85 -6.08
CA ARG A 74 -5.36 5.05 -5.24
C ARG A 74 -6.60 5.88 -5.51
N GLN A 75 -7.08 5.88 -6.74
CA GLN A 75 -8.27 6.64 -7.12
C GLN A 75 -9.51 6.20 -6.33
N LEU A 76 -9.51 5.00 -5.79
CA LEU A 76 -10.63 4.49 -5.00
C LEU A 76 -10.75 5.17 -3.64
N LEU A 77 -9.75 5.96 -3.21
CA LEU A 77 -9.86 6.77 -1.99
C LEU A 77 -11.07 7.70 -2.02
N PHE A 78 -11.50 8.14 -3.21
CA PHE A 78 -12.64 9.03 -3.35
C PHE A 78 -13.98 8.30 -3.25
N LYS A 79 -13.99 6.99 -3.43
CA LYS A 79 -15.20 6.17 -3.49
C LYS A 79 -15.36 5.24 -2.30
N VAL A 80 -14.27 4.91 -1.63
CA VAL A 80 -14.30 3.89 -0.59
C VAL A 80 -15.25 4.30 0.53
N ASN A 81 -16.12 3.37 0.91
CA ASN A 81 -17.04 3.53 2.02
C ASN A 81 -16.58 2.63 3.15
N SER A 82 -15.74 3.18 4.03
CA SER A 82 -15.14 2.43 5.12
C SER A 82 -14.96 3.34 6.33
N SER A 83 -15.09 2.78 7.53
CA SER A 83 -14.79 3.51 8.77
C SER A 83 -13.31 3.86 8.86
N TYR A 84 -12.45 3.26 8.04
CA TYR A 84 -11.00 3.53 8.02
C TYR A 84 -10.58 4.50 6.92
N LYS A 85 -11.53 5.22 6.33
CA LYS A 85 -11.24 6.13 5.22
C LYS A 85 -10.18 7.17 5.57
N ASN A 86 -10.25 7.73 6.78
CA ASN A 86 -9.27 8.74 7.23
C ASN A 86 -7.88 8.13 7.33
N GLU A 87 -7.78 6.92 7.87
CA GLU A 87 -6.52 6.19 7.99
C GLU A 87 -5.94 5.90 6.60
N TYR A 88 -6.77 5.51 5.64
CA TYR A 88 -6.34 5.26 4.27
C TYR A 88 -5.82 6.53 3.59
N ASN A 89 -6.50 7.66 3.80
CA ASN A 89 -6.04 8.94 3.25
C ASN A 89 -4.68 9.35 3.82
N THR A 90 -4.50 9.20 5.13
CA THR A 90 -3.23 9.49 5.80
C THR A 90 -2.13 8.59 5.28
N LEU A 91 -2.42 7.29 5.14
CA LEU A 91 -1.47 6.31 4.64
C LEU A 91 -1.05 6.62 3.20
N SER A 92 -2.00 7.00 2.36
CA SER A 92 -1.72 7.36 0.98
C SER A 92 -0.76 8.54 0.89
N ARG A 93 -0.99 9.59 1.69
CA ARG A 93 -0.08 10.74 1.73
C ARG A 93 1.33 10.34 2.18
N TYR A 94 1.41 9.46 3.17
CA TYR A 94 2.69 8.97 3.68
C TYR A 94 3.44 8.16 2.61
N ILE A 95 2.74 7.26 1.93
CA ILE A 95 3.30 6.45 0.85
C ILE A 95 3.85 7.33 -0.27
N GLU A 96 3.09 8.35 -0.67
CA GLU A 96 3.51 9.23 -1.76
C GLU A 96 4.71 10.09 -1.35
N LYS A 97 4.79 10.47 -0.08
CA LYS A 97 5.97 11.17 0.43
C LYS A 97 7.21 10.28 0.37
N ILE A 98 7.09 9.01 0.75
CA ILE A 98 8.19 8.06 0.64
C ILE A 98 8.64 7.95 -0.83
N ASN A 99 7.70 7.81 -1.75
CA ASN A 99 8.02 7.66 -3.16
C ASN A 99 8.79 8.87 -3.69
N GLN A 100 8.45 10.08 -3.24
CA GLN A 100 9.17 11.28 -3.63
C GLN A 100 10.63 11.25 -3.19
N THR A 101 10.93 10.67 -2.03
CA THR A 101 12.30 10.61 -1.52
C THR A 101 13.14 9.54 -2.20
N LEU A 102 12.51 8.54 -2.82
CA LEU A 102 13.24 7.48 -3.52
C LEU A 102 13.80 7.96 -4.86
N GLY A 103 13.27 9.03 -5.39
CA GLY A 103 13.77 9.69 -6.57
C GLY A 103 14.03 8.85 -7.76
#